data_99f6b2de01fb5620723cf086f4fddef1
#
_entry.id   99f6b2de01fb5620723cf086f4fddef1
#
_cell.length_a   1.000
_cell.length_b   1.000
_cell.length_c   1.000
_cell.angle_alpha   90.00
_cell.angle_beta   90.00
_cell.angle_gamma   90.00
#
_symmetry.space_group_name_H-M   'P 1'
#
loop_
_entity.id
_entity.type
_entity.pdbx_description
1 polymer ?
#
loop_
_entity_poly.entity_id
_entity_poly.type
_entity_poly.pdbx_seq_one_letter_code
_entity_poly.pdbx_strand_id
1 'polypeptide(L)'
;MKKFLLTIILALTFFCTQAQCTPDPQYTIVGIYPDSSTGLPGAIVGQTYDEVITIISPTDTSTNILGQTIPVVVQTIELTSVTGLPSSFTYDCATSNCTFLGGSTSCAILSSPGPTFA
;
A
#
# COMPACT_ATOMS: atom_id res chain seq x y z
N MET A 1 41.50 -6.58 13.00
CA MET A 1 40.29 -6.98 13.74
C MET A 1 39.32 -5.83 14.01
N LYS A 2 39.79 -4.68 14.48
CA LYS A 2 38.91 -3.53 14.72
C LYS A 2 38.22 -3.02 13.45
N LYS A 3 38.88 -3.05 12.30
CA LYS A 3 38.32 -2.62 11.01
C LYS A 3 37.25 -3.57 10.49
N PHE A 4 37.34 -4.85 10.84
CA PHE A 4 36.37 -5.86 10.42
C PHE A 4 35.05 -5.73 11.16
N LEU A 5 35.07 -5.43 12.45
CA LEU A 5 33.89 -5.19 13.27
C LEU A 5 33.13 -3.94 12.83
N LEU A 6 33.85 -2.88 12.45
CA LEU A 6 33.25 -1.65 11.97
C LEU A 6 32.52 -1.86 10.65
N THR A 7 33.06 -2.69 9.76
CA THR A 7 32.42 -3.01 8.47
C THR A 7 31.15 -3.83 8.65
N ILE A 8 31.11 -4.74 9.62
CA ILE A 8 29.93 -5.55 9.93
C ILE A 8 28.82 -4.69 10.53
N ILE A 9 29.14 -3.75 11.41
CA ILE A 9 28.16 -2.83 12.00
C ILE A 9 27.57 -1.91 10.94
N LEU A 10 28.37 -1.46 9.99
CA LEU A 10 27.89 -0.62 8.88
C LEU A 10 26.95 -1.39 7.95
N ALA A 11 27.21 -2.67 7.69
CA ALA A 11 26.35 -3.53 6.87
C ALA A 11 25.00 -3.80 7.55
N LEU A 12 24.97 -3.93 8.86
CA LEU A 12 23.74 -4.15 9.62
C LEU A 12 22.82 -2.92 9.65
N THR A 13 23.37 -1.71 9.61
CA THR A 13 22.56 -0.48 9.58
C THR A 13 21.85 -0.27 8.25
N PHE A 14 22.31 -0.88 7.16
CA PHE A 14 21.67 -0.79 5.85
C PHE A 14 20.34 -1.53 5.79
N PHE A 15 20.13 -2.59 6.59
CA PHE A 15 18.90 -3.36 6.61
C PHE A 15 17.78 -2.70 7.41
N CYS A 16 18.09 -1.73 8.27
CA CYS A 16 17.11 -1.07 9.14
C CYS A 16 16.37 0.10 8.49
N THR A 17 16.78 0.53 7.28
CA THR A 17 16.24 1.74 6.64
C THR A 17 15.08 1.49 5.67
N GLN A 18 14.68 0.22 5.48
CA GLN A 18 13.61 -0.14 4.54
C GLN A 18 12.38 -0.67 5.26
N ALA A 19 11.86 0.12 6.22
CA ALA A 19 10.59 -0.20 6.85
C ALA A 19 9.46 0.10 5.86
N GLN A 20 9.02 -0.92 5.13
CA GLN A 20 7.87 -0.85 4.25
C GLN A 20 6.71 -1.61 4.85
N CYS A 21 5.50 -1.30 4.39
CA CYS A 21 4.32 -2.02 4.82
C CYS A 21 4.39 -3.50 4.40
N THR A 22 3.69 -4.32 5.14
CA THR A 22 3.51 -5.74 4.81
C THR A 22 2.06 -5.98 4.46
N PRO A 23 1.74 -6.54 3.29
CA PRO A 23 0.37 -6.87 2.94
C PRO A 23 -0.21 -7.86 3.94
N ASP A 24 -1.50 -7.72 4.24
CA ASP A 24 -2.19 -8.61 5.18
C ASP A 24 -2.44 -9.96 4.49
N PRO A 25 -1.89 -11.07 5.02
CA PRO A 25 -2.01 -12.37 4.39
C PRO A 25 -3.43 -12.97 4.43
N GLN A 26 -4.34 -12.42 5.23
CA GLN A 26 -5.73 -12.90 5.23
C GLN A 26 -6.46 -12.59 3.93
N TYR A 27 -6.02 -11.59 3.16
CA TYR A 27 -6.64 -11.22 1.90
C TYR A 27 -5.97 -11.94 0.75
N THR A 28 -6.74 -12.70 0.00
CA THR A 28 -6.25 -13.53 -1.11
C THR A 28 -6.96 -13.25 -2.44
N ILE A 29 -8.02 -12.46 -2.41
CA ILE A 29 -8.84 -12.14 -3.58
C ILE A 29 -8.47 -10.76 -4.08
N VAL A 30 -8.49 -10.57 -5.40
CA VAL A 30 -8.24 -9.27 -6.03
C VAL A 30 -9.11 -8.18 -5.40
N GLY A 31 -8.49 -7.06 -5.06
CA GLY A 31 -9.18 -5.93 -4.47
C GLY A 31 -8.26 -5.04 -3.65
N ILE A 32 -8.86 -4.04 -3.04
CA ILE A 32 -8.20 -3.12 -2.10
C ILE A 32 -8.85 -3.30 -0.75
N TYR A 33 -8.05 -3.54 0.27
CA TYR A 33 -8.54 -3.89 1.61
C TYR A 33 -7.95 -2.98 2.68
N PRO A 34 -8.70 -2.60 3.71
CA PRO A 34 -10.10 -3.00 3.95
C PRO A 34 -11.03 -2.52 2.82
N ASP A 35 -12.01 -3.34 2.48
CA ASP A 35 -12.97 -2.99 1.43
C ASP A 35 -13.99 -1.95 1.94
N SER A 36 -14.85 -1.48 1.01
CA SER A 36 -15.83 -0.44 1.34
C SER A 36 -16.89 -0.90 2.33
N SER A 37 -17.16 -2.21 2.42
CA SER A 37 -18.14 -2.75 3.38
C SER A 37 -17.56 -2.87 4.79
N THR A 38 -16.27 -3.20 4.92
CA THR A 38 -15.58 -3.27 6.21
C THR A 38 -15.20 -1.89 6.72
N GLY A 39 -14.72 -1.03 5.82
CA GLY A 39 -14.26 0.31 6.16
C GLY A 39 -12.94 0.34 6.91
N LEU A 40 -12.37 1.52 7.00
CA LEU A 40 -11.15 1.74 7.77
C LEU A 40 -11.47 1.87 9.27
N PRO A 41 -10.54 1.47 10.15
CA PRO A 41 -10.69 1.75 11.58
C PRO A 41 -10.85 3.24 11.84
N GLY A 42 -11.60 3.59 12.88
CA GLY A 42 -11.80 4.97 13.27
C GLY A 42 -10.49 5.62 13.78
N ALA A 43 -10.27 6.86 13.42
CA ALA A 43 -9.16 7.65 13.93
C ALA A 43 -9.59 8.40 15.19
N ILE A 44 -8.62 8.55 16.12
CA ILE A 44 -8.85 9.28 17.37
C ILE A 44 -8.06 10.59 17.32
N VAL A 45 -8.73 11.69 17.58
CA VAL A 45 -8.11 13.01 17.57
C VAL A 45 -6.92 13.06 18.55
N GLY A 46 -5.79 13.55 18.06
CA GLY A 46 -4.57 13.67 18.83
C GLY A 46 -3.74 12.43 18.98
N GLN A 47 -4.18 11.30 18.41
CA GLN A 47 -3.42 10.04 18.45
C GLN A 47 -2.89 9.68 17.06
N THR A 48 -1.70 9.08 17.02
CA THR A 48 -1.10 8.60 15.78
C THR A 48 -1.98 7.54 15.14
N TYR A 49 -2.18 7.66 13.83
CA TYR A 49 -2.96 6.71 13.05
C TYR A 49 -2.08 6.09 11.98
N ASP A 50 -2.01 4.77 11.98
CA ASP A 50 -1.30 3.99 10.95
C ASP A 50 -2.16 2.80 10.56
N GLU A 51 -2.50 2.70 9.28
CA GLU A 51 -3.29 1.60 8.75
C GLU A 51 -2.68 1.11 7.45
N VAL A 52 -2.53 -0.21 7.35
CA VAL A 52 -2.03 -0.85 6.14
C VAL A 52 -3.18 -1.11 5.20
N ILE A 53 -3.05 -0.63 3.97
CA ILE A 53 -3.98 -0.89 2.88
C ILE A 53 -3.35 -1.98 2.01
N THR A 54 -4.00 -3.13 1.93
CA THR A 54 -3.54 -4.24 1.10
C THR A 54 -4.13 -4.12 -0.30
N ILE A 55 -3.29 -4.23 -1.32
CA ILE A 55 -3.69 -4.05 -2.72
C ILE A 55 -3.32 -5.32 -3.47
N ILE A 56 -4.32 -6.02 -3.97
CA ILE A 56 -4.15 -7.23 -4.78
C ILE A 56 -4.60 -6.90 -6.20
N SER A 57 -3.64 -6.80 -7.11
CA SER A 57 -3.89 -6.44 -8.50
C SER A 57 -4.28 -7.66 -9.31
N PRO A 58 -5.27 -7.56 -10.21
CA PRO A 58 -5.62 -8.67 -11.09
C PRO A 58 -4.53 -8.89 -12.14
N THR A 59 -4.39 -10.15 -12.58
CA THR A 59 -3.54 -10.49 -13.72
C THR A 59 -4.20 -10.07 -15.03
N ASP A 60 -5.51 -10.28 -15.12
CA ASP A 60 -6.31 -9.94 -16.28
C ASP A 60 -7.68 -9.43 -15.84
N THR A 61 -8.35 -8.80 -16.77
CA THR A 61 -9.74 -8.38 -16.60
C THR A 61 -10.43 -8.49 -17.94
N SER A 62 -11.73 -8.21 -17.99
CA SER A 62 -12.47 -8.18 -19.23
C SER A 62 -13.18 -6.85 -19.39
N THR A 63 -13.31 -6.41 -20.62
CA THR A 63 -14.05 -5.18 -20.95
C THR A 63 -15.06 -5.47 -22.06
N ASN A 64 -16.15 -4.74 -22.06
CA ASN A 64 -17.18 -4.83 -23.09
C ASN A 64 -16.97 -3.75 -24.14
N ILE A 65 -16.72 -4.19 -25.38
CA ILE A 65 -16.60 -3.29 -26.53
C ILE A 65 -17.62 -3.75 -27.57
N LEU A 66 -18.54 -2.89 -27.92
CA LEU A 66 -19.58 -3.14 -28.94
C LEU A 66 -20.39 -4.43 -28.66
N GLY A 67 -20.69 -4.68 -27.37
CA GLY A 67 -21.44 -5.83 -26.94
C GLY A 67 -20.67 -7.13 -26.84
N GLN A 68 -19.34 -7.09 -27.05
CA GLN A 68 -18.47 -8.25 -26.89
C GLN A 68 -17.57 -8.09 -25.66
N THR A 69 -17.38 -9.20 -24.92
CA THR A 69 -16.45 -9.25 -23.79
C THR A 69 -15.08 -9.60 -24.32
N ILE A 70 -14.11 -8.71 -24.11
CA ILE A 70 -12.72 -8.89 -24.57
C ILE A 70 -11.82 -9.03 -23.34
N PRO A 71 -11.02 -10.10 -23.25
CA PRO A 71 -10.04 -10.24 -22.18
C PRO A 71 -8.88 -9.26 -22.38
N VAL A 72 -8.45 -8.64 -21.27
CA VAL A 72 -7.35 -7.65 -21.27
C VAL A 72 -6.37 -8.04 -20.18
N VAL A 73 -5.08 -8.04 -20.53
CA VAL A 73 -4.01 -8.27 -19.54
C VAL A 73 -3.72 -6.96 -18.81
N VAL A 74 -3.70 -7.02 -17.49
CA VAL A 74 -3.35 -5.87 -16.66
C VAL A 74 -1.84 -5.88 -16.44
N GLN A 75 -1.14 -4.89 -16.99
CA GLN A 75 0.30 -4.75 -16.78
C GLN A 75 0.59 -4.02 -15.48
N THR A 76 -0.04 -2.86 -15.27
CA THR A 76 0.13 -2.06 -14.06
C THR A 76 -1.17 -1.38 -13.68
N ILE A 77 -1.28 -1.09 -12.39
CA ILE A 77 -2.31 -0.22 -11.83
C ILE A 77 -1.60 0.91 -11.09
N GLU A 78 -1.99 2.14 -11.36
CA GLU A 78 -1.40 3.30 -10.71
C GLU A 78 -2.44 4.02 -9.86
N LEU A 79 -2.07 4.30 -8.60
CA LEU A 79 -2.87 5.15 -7.73
C LEU A 79 -2.48 6.60 -8.00
N THR A 80 -3.35 7.35 -8.65
CA THR A 80 -3.06 8.73 -9.07
C THR A 80 -3.48 9.77 -8.05
N SER A 81 -4.53 9.50 -7.28
CA SER A 81 -4.99 10.43 -6.24
C SER A 81 -5.89 9.73 -5.23
N VAL A 82 -5.92 10.29 -4.03
CA VAL A 82 -6.84 9.88 -2.96
C VAL A 82 -7.59 11.12 -2.51
N THR A 83 -8.91 11.04 -2.52
CA THR A 83 -9.78 12.16 -2.14
C THR A 83 -10.53 11.83 -0.84
N GLY A 84 -10.99 12.86 -0.15
CA GLY A 84 -11.79 12.70 1.07
C GLY A 84 -10.97 12.47 2.33
N LEU A 85 -9.64 12.53 2.26
CA LEU A 85 -8.81 12.42 3.46
C LEU A 85 -8.78 13.75 4.22
N PRO A 86 -8.85 13.71 5.56
CA PRO A 86 -8.58 14.90 6.38
C PRO A 86 -7.17 15.43 6.13
N SER A 87 -6.95 16.73 6.39
CA SER A 87 -5.72 17.42 6.01
C SER A 87 -4.45 16.86 6.66
N SER A 88 -4.57 16.20 7.81
CA SER A 88 -3.42 15.62 8.53
C SER A 88 -3.04 14.23 8.04
N PHE A 89 -3.80 13.62 7.13
CA PHE A 89 -3.56 12.28 6.64
C PHE A 89 -2.68 12.29 5.39
N THR A 90 -1.75 11.33 5.35
CA THR A 90 -0.88 11.08 4.20
C THR A 90 -0.89 9.59 3.88
N TYR A 91 -0.46 9.23 2.68
CA TYR A 91 -0.29 7.83 2.31
C TYR A 91 1.05 7.61 1.63
N ASP A 92 1.64 6.44 1.89
CA ASP A 92 2.88 6.00 1.28
C ASP A 92 2.69 4.60 0.70
N CYS A 93 3.03 4.45 -0.57
CA CYS A 93 2.93 3.17 -1.24
C CYS A 93 4.24 2.40 -1.12
N ALA A 94 4.15 1.07 -1.07
CA ALA A 94 5.33 0.20 -1.04
C ALA A 94 6.13 0.28 -2.34
N THR A 95 5.47 0.63 -3.44
CA THR A 95 6.10 0.79 -4.76
C THR A 95 6.32 2.26 -5.07
N SER A 96 7.26 2.54 -5.97
CA SER A 96 7.51 3.91 -6.42
C SER A 96 6.33 4.42 -7.25
N ASN A 97 6.00 5.70 -7.07
CA ASN A 97 4.90 6.37 -7.77
C ASN A 97 3.53 5.69 -7.61
N CYS A 98 3.35 4.87 -6.58
CA CYS A 98 2.13 4.10 -6.36
C CYS A 98 1.69 3.29 -7.58
N THR A 99 2.65 2.71 -8.29
CA THR A 99 2.41 1.84 -9.44
C THR A 99 2.57 0.39 -9.01
N PHE A 100 1.55 -0.42 -9.25
CA PHE A 100 1.50 -1.83 -8.84
C PHE A 100 1.43 -2.71 -10.08
N LEU A 101 2.26 -3.76 -10.11
CA LEU A 101 2.26 -4.71 -11.22
C LEU A 101 0.97 -5.55 -11.20
N GLY A 102 0.46 -5.88 -12.37
CA GLY A 102 -0.66 -6.81 -12.51
C GLY A 102 -0.31 -8.18 -11.92
N GLY A 103 -1.25 -8.78 -11.22
CA GLY A 103 -1.05 -10.07 -10.56
C GLY A 103 -0.20 -10.02 -9.29
N SER A 104 0.11 -8.83 -8.79
CA SER A 104 0.93 -8.66 -7.58
C SER A 104 0.09 -8.36 -6.35
N THR A 105 0.66 -8.66 -5.19
CA THR A 105 0.13 -8.25 -3.89
C THR A 105 1.07 -7.21 -3.31
N SER A 106 0.53 -6.05 -2.98
CA SER A 106 1.31 -4.94 -2.44
C SER A 106 0.51 -4.22 -1.35
N CYS A 107 1.03 -3.10 -0.90
CA CYS A 107 0.38 -2.34 0.17
C CYS A 107 0.73 -0.87 0.10
N ALA A 108 -0.03 -0.10 0.83
CA ALA A 108 0.25 1.30 1.15
C ALA A 108 -0.06 1.52 2.62
N ILE A 109 0.53 2.55 3.20
CA ILE A 109 0.26 2.95 4.58
C ILE A 109 -0.48 4.28 4.55
N LEU A 110 -1.64 4.30 5.19
CA LEU A 110 -2.38 5.52 5.47
C LEU A 110 -2.04 5.95 6.89
N SER A 111 -1.52 7.15 7.06
CA SER A 111 -1.02 7.59 8.36
C SER A 111 -1.35 9.05 8.65
N SER A 112 -1.37 9.36 9.94
CA SER A 112 -1.46 10.72 10.45
C SER A 112 -0.72 10.80 11.79
N PRO A 113 0.07 11.86 12.03
CA PRO A 113 0.76 12.02 13.32
C PRO A 113 -0.20 12.36 14.46
N GLY A 114 -1.38 12.87 14.15
CA GLY A 114 -2.39 13.24 15.14
C GLY A 114 -3.52 13.97 14.43
N PRO A 115 -4.57 13.25 13.99
CA PRO A 115 -5.65 13.90 13.27
C PRO A 115 -6.37 14.94 14.15
N THR A 116 -6.76 16.04 13.52
CA THR A 116 -7.55 17.10 14.18
C THR A 116 -9.04 16.82 14.08
N PHE A 117 -9.44 15.97 13.13
CA PHE A 117 -10.82 15.53 12.94
C PHE A 117 -10.84 14.01 12.75
N ALA A 118 -11.80 13.37 13.37
CA ALA A 118 -12.03 11.94 13.20
C ALA A 118 -12.99 11.68 12.03
#